data_3122966e1989dcae9357113becf0d5b8
#
_entry.id   3122966e1989dcae9357113becf0d5b8
#
_cell.length_a   1.000
_cell.length_b   1.000
_cell.length_c   1.000
_cell.angle_alpha   90.00
_cell.angle_beta   90.00
_cell.angle_gamma   90.00
#
_symmetry.space_group_name_H-M   'P 1'
#
loop_
_entity.id
_entity.type
_entity.pdbx_description
1 polymer ?
#
loop_
_entity_poly.entity_id
_entity_poly.type
_entity_poly.pdbx_seq_one_letter_code
_entity_poly.pdbx_strand_id
1 'polypeptide(L)'
;MRVVFDARHLQTVSRTRGIGRYSRNLLAGFARQAAPDIDWTLLTLRTFAAADPSPVPPHRVRATARLRRPELTMLALDPLLLPFELAGQGDLYHSVQLGLPAIRRMPVVLTIHDLAPLHWPEHYLRLPYSRVGHAWQYALAQRADAIIAVSDATRRDVIERLRIPAARIHVVAEAVDPAFAADVSATDREAARARIAVPGRYVIYVGQFDPRKNMDALFAAFARAAARDDALRLVIVGTLGKLASFMRTALERSRLDPAKVVITGSVDDRTLAALYAEAECLLHPAHFEGFGLTALESLACGTPVVAYRAGAVSEVVGDAGLLVEPGADTLGDALVRFLDDPALATSLRARAHARSRAFSWDRAAAETLAVYRSLA
;
A
#
# COMPACT_ATOMS: atom_id res chain seq x y z
N MET A 1 19.99 -22.03 -4.67
CA MET A 1 18.51 -22.19 -4.55
C MET A 1 17.85 -21.44 -5.69
N ARG A 2 16.87 -22.05 -6.38
CA ARG A 2 16.12 -21.41 -7.46
C ARG A 2 14.79 -20.89 -6.90
N VAL A 3 14.59 -19.57 -6.93
CA VAL A 3 13.36 -18.92 -6.44
C VAL A 3 12.48 -18.52 -7.63
N VAL A 4 11.25 -18.99 -7.65
CA VAL A 4 10.22 -18.51 -8.58
C VAL A 4 9.45 -17.37 -7.93
N PHE A 5 9.67 -16.15 -8.40
CA PHE A 5 8.98 -14.96 -7.91
C PHE A 5 7.80 -14.60 -8.82
N ASP A 6 6.61 -14.44 -8.25
CA ASP A 6 5.42 -14.07 -9.01
C ASP A 6 5.44 -12.58 -9.38
N ALA A 7 5.81 -12.30 -10.62
CA ALA A 7 5.88 -10.94 -11.17
C ALA A 7 4.66 -10.59 -12.08
N ARG A 8 3.63 -11.44 -12.17
CA ARG A 8 2.49 -11.28 -13.08
C ARG A 8 1.72 -9.97 -12.87
N HIS A 9 1.60 -9.52 -11.62
CA HIS A 9 0.92 -8.27 -11.28
C HIS A 9 1.66 -7.02 -11.78
N LEU A 10 2.97 -7.08 -12.06
CA LEU A 10 3.72 -5.99 -12.69
C LEU A 10 3.30 -5.70 -14.13
N GLN A 11 2.54 -6.60 -14.75
CA GLN A 11 1.99 -6.46 -16.10
C GLN A 11 0.51 -6.07 -16.10
N THR A 12 -0.11 -5.86 -14.95
CA THR A 12 -1.54 -5.52 -14.80
C THR A 12 -1.73 -4.07 -14.30
N VAL A 13 -2.97 -3.69 -14.07
CA VAL A 13 -3.31 -2.40 -13.44
C VAL A 13 -2.71 -2.25 -12.02
N SER A 14 -2.31 -3.36 -11.40
CA SER A 14 -1.63 -3.36 -10.11
C SER A 14 -0.21 -2.82 -10.16
N ARG A 15 0.39 -2.68 -11.36
CA ARG A 15 1.76 -2.19 -11.58
C ARG A 15 2.04 -0.83 -10.90
N THR A 16 1.07 0.07 -10.94
CA THR A 16 1.17 1.41 -10.37
C THR A 16 0.58 1.54 -8.97
N ARG A 17 0.08 0.43 -8.40
CA ARG A 17 -0.52 0.37 -7.06
C ARG A 17 0.46 -0.20 -6.03
N GLY A 18 0.04 -0.27 -4.76
CA GLY A 18 0.88 -0.73 -3.65
C GLY A 18 1.62 -2.04 -3.92
N ILE A 19 0.91 -3.11 -4.37
CA ILE A 19 1.52 -4.42 -4.66
C ILE A 19 2.59 -4.33 -5.76
N GLY A 20 2.35 -3.55 -6.81
CA GLY A 20 3.32 -3.36 -7.88
C GLY A 20 4.55 -2.57 -7.42
N ARG A 21 4.36 -1.53 -6.60
CA ARG A 21 5.46 -0.78 -5.97
C ARG A 21 6.27 -1.68 -5.04
N TYR A 22 5.59 -2.43 -4.18
CA TYR A 22 6.23 -3.44 -3.31
C TYR A 22 7.13 -4.38 -4.10
N SER A 23 6.60 -5.03 -5.12
CA SER A 23 7.36 -6.04 -5.87
C SER A 23 8.53 -5.45 -6.64
N ARG A 24 8.36 -4.29 -7.27
CA ARG A 24 9.44 -3.62 -7.99
C ARG A 24 10.58 -3.24 -7.04
N ASN A 25 10.25 -2.65 -5.91
CA ASN A 25 11.23 -2.18 -4.96
C ASN A 25 11.88 -3.32 -4.19
N LEU A 26 11.15 -4.40 -3.88
CA LEU A 26 11.70 -5.61 -3.29
C LEU A 26 12.70 -6.29 -4.25
N LEU A 27 12.34 -6.44 -5.53
CA LEU A 27 13.25 -6.96 -6.57
C LEU A 27 14.50 -6.08 -6.70
N ALA A 28 14.36 -4.75 -6.66
CA ALA A 28 15.51 -3.84 -6.64
C ALA A 28 16.38 -4.03 -5.38
N GLY A 29 15.76 -4.26 -4.23
CA GLY A 29 16.47 -4.62 -3.00
C GLY A 29 17.25 -5.92 -3.14
N PHE A 30 16.66 -6.97 -3.72
CA PHE A 30 17.37 -8.23 -3.99
C PHE A 30 18.59 -8.04 -4.90
N ALA A 31 18.45 -7.20 -5.93
CA ALA A 31 19.58 -6.91 -6.83
C ALA A 31 20.77 -6.27 -6.10
N ARG A 32 20.48 -5.40 -5.12
CA ARG A 32 21.53 -4.76 -4.30
C ARG A 32 22.16 -5.69 -3.26
N GLN A 33 21.41 -6.71 -2.80
CA GLN A 33 21.92 -7.68 -1.80
C GLN A 33 23.00 -8.63 -2.33
N ALA A 34 23.22 -8.67 -3.66
CA ALA A 34 24.20 -9.56 -4.29
C ALA A 34 24.12 -11.00 -3.73
N ALA A 35 22.93 -11.62 -3.80
CA ALA A 35 22.68 -12.99 -3.33
C ALA A 35 23.07 -14.03 -4.41
N PRO A 36 24.35 -14.41 -4.55
CA PRO A 36 24.82 -15.32 -5.61
C PRO A 36 24.34 -16.77 -5.41
N ASP A 37 23.85 -17.07 -4.22
CA ASP A 37 23.25 -18.35 -3.85
C ASP A 37 21.81 -18.52 -4.37
N ILE A 38 21.24 -17.47 -5.00
CA ILE A 38 19.86 -17.49 -5.50
C ILE A 38 19.81 -17.25 -7.00
N ASP A 39 19.19 -18.20 -7.69
CA ASP A 39 18.83 -18.09 -9.08
C ASP A 39 17.35 -17.65 -9.20
N TRP A 40 17.10 -16.61 -9.97
CA TRP A 40 15.77 -16.02 -10.11
C TRP A 40 15.04 -16.53 -11.33
N THR A 41 13.81 -16.99 -11.12
CA THR A 41 12.82 -17.24 -12.18
C THR A 41 11.64 -16.29 -11.96
N LEU A 42 11.35 -15.41 -12.93
CA LEU A 42 10.18 -14.54 -12.87
C LEU A 42 8.99 -15.19 -13.57
N LEU A 43 7.90 -15.34 -12.82
CA LEU A 43 6.62 -15.79 -13.37
C LEU A 43 5.89 -14.57 -13.96
N THR A 44 5.61 -14.58 -15.27
CA THR A 44 5.01 -13.47 -16.01
C THR A 44 3.77 -13.92 -16.79
N LEU A 45 3.04 -12.98 -17.38
CA LEU A 45 1.89 -13.22 -18.24
C LEU A 45 2.31 -13.13 -19.71
N ARG A 46 2.06 -14.18 -20.50
CA ARG A 46 2.37 -14.21 -21.93
C ARG A 46 1.50 -13.26 -22.76
N THR A 47 0.27 -13.02 -22.30
CA THR A 47 -0.75 -12.25 -23.02
C THR A 47 -0.65 -10.74 -22.82
N PHE A 48 0.29 -10.27 -22.02
CA PHE A 48 0.51 -8.87 -21.73
C PHE A 48 1.90 -8.44 -22.18
N ALA A 49 2.06 -7.16 -22.49
CA ALA A 49 3.38 -6.58 -22.80
C ALA A 49 4.40 -6.94 -21.73
N ALA A 50 5.67 -7.03 -22.11
CA ALA A 50 6.75 -7.21 -21.14
C ALA A 50 6.58 -6.22 -20.00
N ALA A 51 6.76 -6.68 -18.76
CA ALA A 51 6.89 -5.79 -17.61
C ALA A 51 8.11 -4.89 -17.85
N ASP A 52 8.16 -3.74 -17.18
CA ASP A 52 9.37 -2.95 -17.08
C ASP A 52 10.55 -3.88 -16.74
N PRO A 53 11.76 -3.64 -17.27
CA PRO A 53 12.88 -4.51 -17.04
C PRO A 53 13.05 -4.76 -15.54
N SER A 54 13.11 -6.03 -15.16
CA SER A 54 13.32 -6.40 -13.76
C SER A 54 14.67 -5.87 -13.30
N PRO A 55 14.76 -5.23 -12.12
CA PRO A 55 16.05 -4.82 -11.55
C PRO A 55 16.93 -6.02 -11.17
N VAL A 56 16.34 -7.19 -10.94
CA VAL A 56 17.07 -8.44 -10.80
C VAL A 56 17.24 -9.05 -12.18
N PRO A 57 18.47 -9.33 -12.67
CA PRO A 57 18.62 -10.08 -13.92
C PRO A 57 18.00 -11.46 -13.73
N PRO A 58 16.88 -11.76 -14.41
CA PRO A 58 16.28 -13.07 -14.29
C PRO A 58 17.13 -14.07 -15.07
N HIS A 59 17.51 -15.16 -14.43
CA HIS A 59 18.13 -16.27 -15.14
C HIS A 59 17.09 -16.94 -16.06
N ARG A 60 15.80 -16.86 -15.68
CA ARG A 60 14.69 -17.43 -16.46
C ARG A 60 13.43 -16.58 -16.32
N VAL A 61 12.66 -16.51 -17.39
CA VAL A 61 11.30 -15.95 -17.39
C VAL A 61 10.33 -17.05 -17.83
N ARG A 62 9.38 -17.36 -16.97
CA ARG A 62 8.30 -18.29 -17.28
C ARG A 62 7.02 -17.51 -17.54
N ALA A 63 6.58 -17.53 -18.81
CA ALA A 63 5.34 -16.86 -19.18
C ALA A 63 4.16 -17.84 -19.09
N THR A 64 3.11 -17.43 -18.39
CA THR A 64 1.85 -18.17 -18.25
C THR A 64 0.74 -17.52 -19.06
N ALA A 65 -0.20 -18.32 -19.55
CA ALA A 65 -1.37 -17.79 -20.24
C ALA A 65 -2.51 -17.54 -19.25
N ARG A 66 -3.13 -16.35 -19.34
CA ARG A 66 -4.34 -16.00 -18.57
C ARG A 66 -5.32 -15.25 -19.48
N LEU A 67 -6.57 -15.27 -19.10
CA LEU A 67 -7.63 -14.53 -19.77
C LEU A 67 -7.48 -13.02 -19.53
N ARG A 68 -8.23 -12.21 -20.30
CA ARG A 68 -8.17 -10.74 -20.27
C ARG A 68 -8.41 -10.08 -18.89
N ARG A 69 -8.95 -10.83 -17.91
CA ARG A 69 -9.15 -10.38 -16.52
C ARG A 69 -8.30 -11.21 -15.58
N PRO A 70 -6.99 -10.97 -15.50
CA PRO A 70 -6.06 -11.82 -14.77
C PRO A 70 -6.40 -11.91 -13.28
N GLU A 71 -6.90 -10.85 -12.66
CA GLU A 71 -7.25 -10.83 -11.24
C GLU A 71 -8.33 -11.87 -10.87
N LEU A 72 -9.38 -12.00 -11.70
CA LEU A 72 -10.43 -13.01 -11.50
C LEU A 72 -9.93 -14.43 -11.80
N THR A 73 -9.12 -14.56 -12.83
CA THR A 73 -8.57 -15.88 -13.22
C THR A 73 -7.51 -16.37 -12.24
N MET A 74 -6.77 -15.46 -11.59
CA MET A 74 -5.80 -15.81 -10.56
C MET A 74 -6.48 -16.43 -9.33
N LEU A 75 -7.59 -15.89 -8.88
CA LEU A 75 -8.34 -16.46 -7.75
C LEU A 75 -8.91 -17.85 -8.03
N ALA A 76 -9.41 -18.07 -9.25
CA ALA A 76 -10.14 -19.29 -9.62
C ALA A 76 -9.28 -20.35 -10.31
N LEU A 77 -8.35 -19.94 -11.19
CA LEU A 77 -7.59 -20.85 -12.03
C LEU A 77 -6.18 -21.14 -11.52
N ASP A 78 -5.56 -20.23 -10.80
CA ASP A 78 -4.21 -20.44 -10.27
C ASP A 78 -4.08 -21.69 -9.41
N PRO A 79 -5.03 -22.03 -8.53
CA PRO A 79 -4.93 -23.27 -7.78
C PRO A 79 -4.73 -24.51 -8.65
N LEU A 80 -5.34 -24.51 -9.84
CA LEU A 80 -5.31 -25.64 -10.77
C LEU A 80 -4.13 -25.58 -11.74
N LEU A 81 -3.76 -24.39 -12.21
CA LEU A 81 -2.76 -24.23 -13.28
C LEU A 81 -1.34 -24.10 -12.74
N LEU A 82 -1.14 -23.39 -11.63
CA LEU A 82 0.19 -23.18 -11.05
C LEU A 82 0.94 -24.48 -10.72
N PRO A 83 0.31 -25.58 -10.25
CA PRO A 83 1.03 -26.83 -10.04
C PRO A 83 1.80 -27.34 -11.24
N PHE A 84 1.25 -27.12 -12.44
CA PHE A 84 1.88 -27.54 -13.71
C PHE A 84 2.88 -26.48 -14.20
N GLU A 85 2.56 -25.20 -14.04
CA GLU A 85 3.40 -24.10 -14.48
C GLU A 85 4.69 -23.98 -13.65
N LEU A 86 4.63 -24.32 -12.35
CA LEU A 86 5.75 -24.29 -11.43
C LEU A 86 6.60 -25.57 -11.46
N ALA A 87 6.10 -26.67 -12.06
CA ALA A 87 6.80 -27.96 -12.07
C ALA A 87 8.21 -27.83 -12.67
N GLY A 88 9.25 -28.15 -11.89
CA GLY A 88 10.65 -28.09 -12.29
C GLY A 88 11.22 -26.67 -12.50
N GLN A 89 10.46 -25.62 -12.20
CA GLN A 89 10.91 -24.23 -12.44
C GLN A 89 11.75 -23.65 -11.30
N GLY A 90 11.67 -24.22 -10.10
CA GLY A 90 12.39 -23.70 -8.94
C GLY A 90 12.37 -24.65 -7.77
N ASP A 91 12.99 -24.22 -6.69
CA ASP A 91 13.07 -24.91 -5.41
C ASP A 91 12.18 -24.26 -4.37
N LEU A 92 11.71 -22.99 -4.63
CA LEU A 92 10.81 -22.22 -3.80
C LEU A 92 9.93 -21.32 -4.70
N TYR A 93 8.65 -21.16 -4.34
CA TYR A 93 7.73 -20.20 -4.98
C TYR A 93 7.33 -19.10 -4.01
N HIS A 94 7.52 -17.84 -4.40
CA HIS A 94 7.04 -16.68 -3.65
C HIS A 94 5.89 -15.99 -4.40
N SER A 95 4.71 -16.02 -3.81
CA SER A 95 3.55 -15.25 -4.25
C SER A 95 3.41 -13.98 -3.43
N VAL A 96 3.38 -12.82 -4.08
CA VAL A 96 3.23 -11.51 -3.43
C VAL A 96 1.78 -11.06 -3.28
N GLN A 97 0.85 -11.92 -3.64
CA GLN A 97 -0.59 -11.73 -3.48
C GLN A 97 -1.27 -13.10 -3.48
N LEU A 98 -2.57 -13.16 -3.19
CA LEU A 98 -3.33 -14.40 -3.32
C LEU A 98 -3.25 -14.91 -4.77
N GLY A 99 -2.81 -16.13 -4.94
CA GLY A 99 -2.54 -16.80 -6.20
C GLY A 99 -1.67 -18.03 -5.91
N LEU A 100 -2.25 -19.03 -5.24
CA LEU A 100 -1.53 -20.16 -4.68
C LEU A 100 -1.88 -21.48 -5.40
N PRO A 101 -0.91 -22.38 -5.56
CA PRO A 101 -1.15 -23.70 -6.14
C PRO A 101 -1.90 -24.62 -5.16
N ALA A 102 -2.90 -25.37 -5.64
CA ALA A 102 -3.61 -26.37 -4.84
C ALA A 102 -2.73 -27.58 -4.49
N ILE A 103 -1.84 -27.95 -5.41
CA ILE A 103 -0.83 -29.00 -5.21
C ILE A 103 0.54 -28.32 -5.18
N ARG A 104 1.24 -28.48 -4.07
CA ARG A 104 2.59 -27.93 -3.87
C ARG A 104 3.64 -28.99 -4.15
N ARG A 105 4.66 -28.63 -4.91
CA ARG A 105 5.82 -29.48 -5.21
C ARG A 105 7.12 -28.85 -4.73
N MET A 106 7.03 -27.66 -4.12
CA MET A 106 8.12 -26.91 -3.52
C MET A 106 7.54 -26.06 -2.39
N PRO A 107 8.37 -25.56 -1.44
CA PRO A 107 7.98 -24.58 -0.44
C PRO A 107 7.33 -23.36 -1.07
N VAL A 108 6.31 -22.82 -0.38
CA VAL A 108 5.54 -21.65 -0.80
C VAL A 108 5.64 -20.56 0.26
N VAL A 109 6.15 -19.41 -0.15
CA VAL A 109 6.10 -18.16 0.62
C VAL A 109 4.97 -17.30 0.06
N LEU A 110 4.15 -16.75 0.94
CA LEU A 110 3.07 -15.84 0.57
C LEU A 110 3.24 -14.51 1.30
N THR A 111 3.33 -13.39 0.57
CA THR A 111 3.18 -12.06 1.18
C THR A 111 1.70 -11.69 1.29
N ILE A 112 1.29 -11.27 2.48
CA ILE A 112 -0.04 -10.75 2.77
C ILE A 112 0.10 -9.26 3.10
N HIS A 113 -0.49 -8.41 2.25
CA HIS A 113 -0.51 -6.96 2.44
C HIS A 113 -1.62 -6.52 3.39
N ASP A 114 -2.81 -7.08 3.24
CA ASP A 114 -3.94 -6.89 4.15
C ASP A 114 -4.97 -8.03 4.00
N LEU A 115 -5.94 -8.03 4.89
CA LEU A 115 -7.11 -8.91 4.85
C LEU A 115 -8.41 -8.09 4.77
N ALA A 116 -8.39 -6.95 4.09
CA ALA A 116 -9.56 -6.08 3.91
C ALA A 116 -10.83 -6.83 3.45
N PRO A 117 -10.76 -7.85 2.56
CA PRO A 117 -11.95 -8.63 2.20
C PRO A 117 -12.60 -9.39 3.37
N LEU A 118 -11.86 -9.70 4.42
CA LEU A 118 -12.40 -10.33 5.63
C LEU A 118 -12.93 -9.33 6.66
N HIS A 119 -12.50 -8.06 6.59
CA HIS A 119 -13.02 -6.97 7.43
C HIS A 119 -14.34 -6.40 6.87
N TRP A 120 -14.44 -6.29 5.54
CA TRP A 120 -15.62 -5.74 4.83
C TRP A 120 -16.13 -6.70 3.76
N PRO A 121 -16.60 -7.91 4.14
CA PRO A 121 -17.06 -8.91 3.17
C PRO A 121 -18.23 -8.43 2.32
N GLU A 122 -19.12 -7.60 2.88
CA GLU A 122 -20.25 -6.99 2.17
C GLU A 122 -19.79 -6.05 1.05
N HIS A 123 -18.56 -5.57 1.08
CA HIS A 123 -17.99 -4.70 0.06
C HIS A 123 -17.17 -5.47 -0.96
N TYR A 124 -16.22 -6.29 -0.53
CA TYR A 124 -15.25 -6.97 -1.40
C TYR A 124 -15.75 -8.33 -1.91
N LEU A 125 -16.60 -9.00 -1.12
CA LEU A 125 -17.05 -10.36 -1.41
C LEU A 125 -18.54 -10.40 -1.82
N ARG A 126 -19.02 -9.37 -2.51
CA ARG A 126 -20.42 -9.26 -2.94
C ARG A 126 -20.82 -10.33 -3.94
N LEU A 127 -19.91 -10.70 -4.82
CA LEU A 127 -20.17 -11.64 -5.91
C LEU A 127 -19.83 -13.08 -5.48
N PRO A 128 -20.69 -14.07 -5.78
CA PRO A 128 -20.46 -15.46 -5.35
C PRO A 128 -19.09 -16.00 -5.74
N TYR A 129 -18.63 -15.72 -6.95
CA TYR A 129 -17.31 -16.19 -7.40
C TYR A 129 -16.14 -15.55 -6.61
N SER A 130 -16.31 -14.30 -6.17
CA SER A 130 -15.31 -13.62 -5.31
C SER A 130 -15.26 -14.28 -3.95
N ARG A 131 -16.41 -14.62 -3.35
CA ARG A 131 -16.49 -15.33 -2.07
C ARG A 131 -15.79 -16.68 -2.13
N VAL A 132 -16.16 -17.50 -3.14
CA VAL A 132 -15.58 -18.83 -3.32
C VAL A 132 -14.08 -18.75 -3.61
N GLY A 133 -13.67 -17.86 -4.50
CA GLY A 133 -12.27 -17.68 -4.86
C GLY A 133 -11.41 -17.27 -3.68
N HIS A 134 -11.83 -16.26 -2.90
CA HIS A 134 -11.10 -15.85 -1.69
C HIS A 134 -11.09 -16.95 -0.63
N ALA A 135 -12.23 -17.61 -0.36
CA ALA A 135 -12.29 -18.69 0.61
C ALA A 135 -11.31 -19.81 0.26
N TRP A 136 -11.24 -20.20 -1.02
CA TRP A 136 -10.28 -21.19 -1.49
C TRP A 136 -8.84 -20.72 -1.32
N GLN A 137 -8.51 -19.50 -1.73
CA GLN A 137 -7.17 -18.95 -1.59
C GLN A 137 -6.74 -18.81 -0.12
N TYR A 138 -7.64 -18.42 0.78
CA TYR A 138 -7.34 -18.37 2.22
C TYR A 138 -7.11 -19.79 2.81
N ALA A 139 -7.86 -20.79 2.35
CA ALA A 139 -7.61 -22.17 2.74
C ALA A 139 -6.23 -22.67 2.23
N LEU A 140 -5.81 -22.23 1.02
CA LEU A 140 -4.47 -22.52 0.51
C LEU A 140 -3.38 -21.75 1.27
N ALA A 141 -3.65 -20.51 1.67
CA ALA A 141 -2.73 -19.70 2.47
C ALA A 141 -2.40 -20.37 3.83
N GLN A 142 -3.36 -21.04 4.44
CA GLN A 142 -3.12 -21.82 5.67
C GLN A 142 -2.10 -22.95 5.48
N ARG A 143 -1.86 -23.36 4.24
CA ARG A 143 -0.90 -24.42 3.88
C ARG A 143 0.44 -23.88 3.40
N ALA A 144 0.61 -22.55 3.27
CA ALA A 144 1.90 -21.95 2.90
C ALA A 144 2.97 -22.28 3.97
N ASP A 145 4.21 -22.49 3.54
CA ASP A 145 5.32 -22.85 4.43
C ASP A 145 5.76 -21.65 5.25
N ALA A 146 5.75 -20.45 4.65
CA ALA A 146 5.93 -19.19 5.37
C ALA A 146 4.98 -18.12 4.84
N ILE A 147 4.58 -17.22 5.74
CA ILE A 147 3.85 -15.99 5.44
C ILE A 147 4.76 -14.80 5.74
N ILE A 148 4.86 -13.89 4.80
CA ILE A 148 5.40 -12.56 5.05
C ILE A 148 4.22 -11.62 5.29
N ALA A 149 4.12 -11.08 6.50
CA ALA A 149 3.18 -10.03 6.84
C ALA A 149 3.90 -8.68 6.78
N VAL A 150 3.32 -7.69 6.13
CA VAL A 150 3.98 -6.39 5.91
C VAL A 150 4.00 -5.48 7.15
N SER A 151 3.32 -5.90 8.23
CA SER A 151 3.28 -5.22 9.53
C SER A 151 2.87 -6.18 10.65
N ASP A 152 3.07 -5.76 11.90
CA ASP A 152 2.55 -6.50 13.05
C ASP A 152 1.01 -6.49 13.08
N ALA A 153 0.36 -5.44 12.59
CA ALA A 153 -1.09 -5.41 12.44
C ALA A 153 -1.57 -6.50 11.48
N THR A 154 -0.95 -6.61 10.30
CA THR A 154 -1.25 -7.69 9.35
C THR A 154 -0.93 -9.06 9.92
N ARG A 155 0.17 -9.20 10.67
CA ARG A 155 0.49 -10.46 11.37
C ARG A 155 -0.61 -10.87 12.34
N ARG A 156 -1.11 -9.95 13.17
CA ARG A 156 -2.24 -10.23 14.09
C ARG A 156 -3.48 -10.68 13.32
N ASP A 157 -3.85 -9.99 12.25
CA ASP A 157 -4.97 -10.36 11.39
C ASP A 157 -4.81 -11.77 10.80
N VAL A 158 -3.62 -12.12 10.33
CA VAL A 158 -3.34 -13.45 9.77
C VAL A 158 -3.51 -14.54 10.84
N ILE A 159 -3.03 -14.31 12.06
CA ILE A 159 -3.22 -15.25 13.18
C ILE A 159 -4.69 -15.38 13.53
N GLU A 160 -5.40 -14.28 13.69
CA GLU A 160 -6.77 -14.26 14.19
C GLU A 160 -7.77 -14.77 13.16
N ARG A 161 -7.66 -14.30 11.90
CA ARG A 161 -8.65 -14.58 10.86
C ARG A 161 -8.33 -15.79 10.01
N LEU A 162 -7.07 -16.04 9.70
CA LEU A 162 -6.66 -17.19 8.91
C LEU A 162 -6.20 -18.37 9.78
N ARG A 163 -6.05 -18.19 11.09
CA ARG A 163 -5.62 -19.24 12.03
C ARG A 163 -4.26 -19.85 11.65
N ILE A 164 -3.38 -19.05 11.04
CA ILE A 164 -2.03 -19.48 10.69
C ILE A 164 -1.15 -19.37 11.94
N PRO A 165 -0.38 -20.41 12.29
CA PRO A 165 0.50 -20.38 13.46
C PRO A 165 1.54 -19.26 13.37
N ALA A 166 1.75 -18.53 14.47
CA ALA A 166 2.69 -17.40 14.55
C ALA A 166 4.11 -17.77 14.12
N ALA A 167 4.54 -19.00 14.35
CA ALA A 167 5.86 -19.50 13.96
C ALA A 167 6.11 -19.53 12.43
N ARG A 168 5.06 -19.51 11.62
CA ARG A 168 5.15 -19.45 10.15
C ARG A 168 5.01 -18.02 9.61
N ILE A 169 4.85 -17.01 10.47
CA ILE A 169 4.59 -15.63 10.05
C ILE A 169 5.81 -14.77 10.38
N HIS A 170 6.40 -14.20 9.36
CA HIS A 170 7.53 -13.28 9.43
C HIS A 170 7.03 -11.87 9.13
N VAL A 171 7.34 -10.90 10.00
CA VAL A 171 7.03 -9.50 9.73
C VAL A 171 8.20 -8.90 8.95
N VAL A 172 7.91 -8.48 7.71
CA VAL A 172 8.88 -7.79 6.85
C VAL A 172 8.24 -6.51 6.39
N ALA A 173 8.65 -5.40 6.98
CA ALA A 173 8.08 -4.10 6.71
C ALA A 173 8.39 -3.64 5.27
N GLU A 174 7.40 -3.01 4.65
CA GLU A 174 7.60 -2.28 3.39
C GLU A 174 8.45 -1.02 3.62
N ALA A 175 8.86 -0.36 2.54
CA ALA A 175 9.52 0.93 2.61
C ALA A 175 8.96 1.90 1.56
N VAL A 176 9.40 3.14 1.64
CA VAL A 176 8.97 4.16 0.68
C VAL A 176 9.63 3.92 -0.69
N ASP A 177 8.91 4.25 -1.76
CA ASP A 177 9.51 4.28 -3.10
C ASP A 177 10.58 5.38 -3.16
N PRO A 178 11.76 5.12 -3.74
CA PRO A 178 12.87 6.10 -3.84
C PRO A 178 12.45 7.46 -4.43
N ALA A 179 11.40 7.49 -5.24
CA ALA A 179 10.85 8.74 -5.79
C ALA A 179 10.40 9.74 -4.71
N PHE A 180 10.01 9.27 -3.52
CA PHE A 180 9.60 10.13 -2.40
C PHE A 180 10.73 10.42 -1.41
N ALA A 181 11.83 9.69 -1.50
CA ALA A 181 12.99 9.90 -0.62
C ALA A 181 13.96 10.95 -1.17
N ALA A 182 13.78 11.37 -2.42
CA ALA A 182 14.59 12.41 -3.07
C ALA A 182 14.13 13.81 -2.64
N ASP A 183 15.08 14.75 -2.60
CA ASP A 183 14.76 16.15 -2.35
C ASP A 183 13.86 16.72 -3.45
N VAL A 184 12.76 17.34 -3.05
CA VAL A 184 11.83 18.00 -3.97
C VAL A 184 12.36 19.38 -4.32
N SER A 185 12.65 19.61 -5.61
CA SER A 185 13.17 20.88 -6.08
C SER A 185 12.13 22.01 -5.97
N ALA A 186 12.60 23.27 -5.91
CA ALA A 186 11.72 24.44 -5.93
C ALA A 186 10.83 24.48 -7.20
N THR A 187 11.40 24.10 -8.34
CA THR A 187 10.66 24.02 -9.62
C THR A 187 9.53 22.98 -9.56
N ASP A 188 9.75 21.82 -8.91
CA ASP A 188 8.71 20.80 -8.77
C ASP A 188 7.58 21.27 -7.87
N ARG A 189 7.91 21.98 -6.78
CA ARG A 189 6.92 22.57 -5.87
C ARG A 189 6.07 23.61 -6.59
N GLU A 190 6.70 24.49 -7.36
CA GLU A 190 6.00 25.51 -8.15
C GLU A 190 5.09 24.88 -9.21
N ALA A 191 5.57 23.89 -9.96
CA ALA A 191 4.78 23.16 -10.94
C ALA A 191 3.59 22.43 -10.30
N ALA A 192 3.79 21.79 -9.14
CA ALA A 192 2.73 21.13 -8.42
C ALA A 192 1.67 22.11 -7.91
N ARG A 193 2.07 23.26 -7.35
CA ARG A 193 1.15 24.34 -6.94
C ARG A 193 0.35 24.90 -8.12
N ALA A 194 1.00 25.17 -9.24
CA ALA A 194 0.32 25.63 -10.46
C ALA A 194 -0.73 24.64 -10.94
N ARG A 195 -0.43 23.34 -10.87
CA ARG A 195 -1.33 22.26 -11.29
C ARG A 195 -2.62 22.19 -10.46
N ILE A 196 -2.54 22.39 -9.15
CA ILE A 196 -3.71 22.31 -8.27
C ILE A 196 -4.44 23.66 -8.14
N ALA A 197 -3.82 24.75 -8.60
CA ALA A 197 -4.37 26.12 -8.53
C ALA A 197 -4.88 26.49 -7.12
N VAL A 198 -4.23 26.01 -6.06
CA VAL A 198 -4.59 26.29 -4.66
C VAL A 198 -3.78 27.48 -4.17
N PRO A 199 -4.40 28.62 -3.91
CA PRO A 199 -3.74 29.73 -3.24
C PRO A 199 -3.62 29.40 -1.73
N GLY A 200 -2.40 29.43 -1.20
CA GLY A 200 -2.20 29.32 0.24
C GLY A 200 -2.01 27.91 0.78
N ARG A 201 -2.48 27.70 2.00
CA ARG A 201 -2.28 26.48 2.81
C ARG A 201 -3.26 25.38 2.44
N TYR A 202 -2.80 24.13 2.48
CA TYR A 202 -3.69 23.00 2.29
C TYR A 202 -3.30 21.76 3.11
N VAL A 203 -4.31 20.98 3.42
CA VAL A 203 -4.18 19.62 3.96
C VAL A 203 -4.32 18.65 2.79
N ILE A 204 -3.52 17.60 2.76
CA ILE A 204 -3.57 16.60 1.67
C ILE A 204 -4.20 15.29 2.14
N TYR A 205 -4.99 14.67 1.27
CA TYR A 205 -5.42 13.27 1.35
C TYR A 205 -4.97 12.55 0.09
N VAL A 206 -4.41 11.35 0.24
CA VAL A 206 -3.95 10.54 -0.90
C VAL A 206 -4.54 9.14 -0.81
N GLY A 207 -5.20 8.71 -1.86
CA GLY A 207 -5.76 7.36 -1.92
C GLY A 207 -6.91 7.21 -2.92
N GLN A 208 -7.24 5.95 -3.17
CA GLN A 208 -8.47 5.62 -3.89
C GLN A 208 -9.65 5.67 -2.93
N PHE A 209 -10.85 5.92 -3.47
CA PHE A 209 -12.06 5.87 -2.67
C PHE A 209 -12.42 4.40 -2.40
N ASP A 210 -12.34 4.04 -1.15
CA ASP A 210 -12.60 2.71 -0.63
C ASP A 210 -13.29 2.88 0.74
N PRO A 211 -14.29 2.08 1.12
CA PRO A 211 -15.01 2.23 2.39
C PRO A 211 -14.10 2.26 3.61
N ARG A 212 -13.00 1.47 3.61
CA ARG A 212 -12.03 1.47 4.70
C ARG A 212 -11.30 2.80 4.88
N LYS A 213 -11.27 3.64 3.84
CA LYS A 213 -10.61 4.95 3.85
C LYS A 213 -11.42 6.06 4.52
N ASN A 214 -12.69 5.81 4.86
CA ASN A 214 -13.53 6.66 5.71
C ASN A 214 -13.64 8.13 5.26
N MET A 215 -14.22 8.33 4.08
CA MET A 215 -14.37 9.68 3.51
C MET A 215 -15.28 10.60 4.34
N ASP A 216 -16.24 10.04 5.08
CA ASP A 216 -17.08 10.80 5.98
C ASP A 216 -16.26 11.49 7.07
N ALA A 217 -15.35 10.74 7.70
CA ALA A 217 -14.44 11.32 8.70
C ALA A 217 -13.43 12.32 8.09
N LEU A 218 -12.99 12.08 6.84
CA LEU A 218 -12.12 13.05 6.13
C LEU A 218 -12.79 14.41 6.04
N PHE A 219 -14.01 14.43 5.47
CA PHE A 219 -14.72 15.68 5.24
C PHE A 219 -15.20 16.34 6.53
N ALA A 220 -15.67 15.55 7.51
CA ALA A 220 -16.05 16.09 8.81
C ALA A 220 -14.88 16.73 9.56
N ALA A 221 -13.73 16.04 9.59
CA ALA A 221 -12.52 16.57 10.22
C ALA A 221 -12.02 17.84 9.53
N PHE A 222 -11.99 17.83 8.19
CA PHE A 222 -11.57 19.01 7.44
C PHE A 222 -12.57 20.17 7.58
N ALA A 223 -13.89 19.93 7.57
CA ALA A 223 -14.90 20.96 7.74
C ALA A 223 -14.73 21.73 9.06
N ARG A 224 -14.36 21.00 10.14
CA ARG A 224 -14.08 21.62 11.46
C ARG A 224 -12.87 22.56 11.43
N ALA A 225 -11.81 22.20 10.72
CA ALA A 225 -10.64 23.06 10.52
C ALA A 225 -10.95 24.26 9.60
N ALA A 226 -11.66 24.00 8.49
CA ALA A 226 -12.03 25.01 7.50
C ALA A 226 -13.03 26.06 8.02
N ALA A 227 -13.74 25.75 9.09
CA ALA A 227 -14.58 26.74 9.81
C ALA A 227 -13.77 27.78 10.56
N ARG A 228 -12.49 27.52 10.84
CA ARG A 228 -11.57 28.42 11.56
C ARG A 228 -10.62 29.18 10.61
N ASP A 229 -10.36 28.61 9.42
CA ASP A 229 -9.50 29.22 8.40
C ASP A 229 -10.18 29.10 7.03
N ASP A 230 -10.71 30.22 6.55
CA ASP A 230 -11.42 30.26 5.27
C ASP A 230 -10.49 30.05 4.05
N ALA A 231 -9.20 30.35 4.20
CA ALA A 231 -8.20 30.16 3.16
C ALA A 231 -7.73 28.71 3.02
N LEU A 232 -7.94 27.85 4.05
CA LEU A 232 -7.50 26.47 4.07
C LEU A 232 -8.23 25.64 2.99
N ARG A 233 -7.48 24.79 2.29
CA ARG A 233 -8.03 23.88 1.25
C ARG A 233 -7.72 22.43 1.58
N LEU A 234 -8.58 21.52 1.10
CA LEU A 234 -8.34 20.08 1.12
C LEU A 234 -7.99 19.63 -0.30
N VAL A 235 -6.77 19.16 -0.47
CA VAL A 235 -6.30 18.56 -1.74
C VAL A 235 -6.44 17.05 -1.67
N ILE A 236 -7.20 16.48 -2.58
CA ILE A 236 -7.44 15.05 -2.70
C ILE A 236 -6.74 14.53 -3.94
N VAL A 237 -5.73 13.67 -3.75
CA VAL A 237 -5.02 13.00 -4.83
C VAL A 237 -5.50 11.56 -4.96
N GLY A 238 -6.08 11.25 -6.11
CA GLY A 238 -6.61 9.91 -6.40
C GLY A 238 -7.75 9.94 -7.40
N THR A 239 -8.06 8.78 -7.97
CA THR A 239 -9.14 8.66 -8.94
C THR A 239 -10.49 8.42 -8.26
N LEU A 240 -11.49 9.16 -8.65
CA LEU A 240 -12.86 9.00 -8.16
C LEU A 240 -13.49 7.66 -8.60
N GLY A 241 -13.16 7.21 -9.81
CA GLY A 241 -13.65 5.95 -10.35
C GLY A 241 -15.17 5.80 -10.24
N LYS A 242 -15.61 4.58 -9.94
CA LYS A 242 -17.05 4.25 -9.76
C LYS A 242 -17.64 4.80 -8.44
N LEU A 243 -16.83 5.37 -7.55
CA LEU A 243 -17.24 5.84 -6.24
C LEU A 243 -17.42 7.36 -6.15
N ALA A 244 -17.47 8.05 -7.30
CA ALA A 244 -17.72 9.49 -7.36
C ALA A 244 -19.05 9.91 -6.67
N SER A 245 -20.08 9.08 -6.78
CA SER A 245 -21.36 9.31 -6.09
C SER A 245 -21.21 9.19 -4.57
N PHE A 246 -20.49 8.18 -4.08
CA PHE A 246 -20.25 7.99 -2.65
C PHE A 246 -19.49 9.17 -2.04
N MET A 247 -18.45 9.64 -2.71
CA MET A 247 -17.71 10.83 -2.27
C MET A 247 -18.61 12.06 -2.23
N ARG A 248 -19.45 12.28 -3.25
CA ARG A 248 -20.38 13.40 -3.29
C ARG A 248 -21.33 13.36 -2.09
N THR A 249 -21.91 12.20 -1.81
CA THR A 249 -22.79 12.02 -0.66
C THR A 249 -22.08 12.28 0.67
N ALA A 250 -20.83 11.86 0.82
CA ALA A 250 -20.02 12.12 2.01
C ALA A 250 -19.73 13.62 2.17
N LEU A 251 -19.42 14.30 1.05
CA LEU A 251 -19.20 15.75 1.02
C LEU A 251 -20.49 16.52 1.41
N GLU A 252 -21.63 16.15 0.84
CA GLU A 252 -22.93 16.76 1.16
C GLU A 252 -23.29 16.60 2.64
N ARG A 253 -23.06 15.39 3.21
CA ARG A 253 -23.32 15.14 4.64
C ARG A 253 -22.44 15.99 5.56
N SER A 254 -21.21 16.27 5.17
CA SER A 254 -20.28 17.07 5.97
C SER A 254 -20.64 18.56 6.01
N ARG A 255 -21.52 19.04 5.13
CA ARG A 255 -21.86 20.46 4.91
C ARG A 255 -20.64 21.33 4.57
N LEU A 256 -19.55 20.72 4.12
CA LEU A 256 -18.37 21.42 3.66
C LEU A 256 -18.63 22.09 2.31
N ASP A 257 -18.20 23.35 2.17
CA ASP A 257 -18.23 24.05 0.90
C ASP A 257 -17.38 23.28 -0.14
N PRO A 258 -17.97 22.81 -1.24
CA PRO A 258 -17.24 22.11 -2.30
C PRO A 258 -16.07 22.93 -2.88
N ALA A 259 -16.13 24.25 -2.86
CA ALA A 259 -15.04 25.14 -3.33
C ALA A 259 -13.77 25.03 -2.49
N LYS A 260 -13.86 24.48 -1.27
CA LYS A 260 -12.71 24.22 -0.41
C LYS A 260 -12.01 22.89 -0.72
N VAL A 261 -12.55 22.08 -1.63
CA VAL A 261 -12.03 20.74 -1.96
C VAL A 261 -11.51 20.71 -3.40
N VAL A 262 -10.25 20.42 -3.56
CA VAL A 262 -9.59 20.27 -4.86
C VAL A 262 -9.25 18.81 -5.11
N ILE A 263 -9.76 18.25 -6.21
CA ILE A 263 -9.52 16.87 -6.61
C ILE A 263 -8.63 16.85 -7.84
N THR A 264 -7.41 16.34 -7.68
CA THR A 264 -6.40 16.38 -8.74
C THR A 264 -6.53 15.25 -9.76
N GLY A 265 -7.25 14.17 -9.41
CA GLY A 265 -7.10 12.90 -10.10
C GLY A 265 -5.76 12.22 -9.76
N SER A 266 -5.34 11.28 -10.61
CA SER A 266 -3.99 10.69 -10.50
C SER A 266 -2.94 11.68 -10.98
N VAL A 267 -1.83 11.71 -10.25
CA VAL A 267 -0.61 12.46 -10.63
C VAL A 267 0.56 11.48 -10.66
N ASP A 268 1.67 11.86 -11.30
CA ASP A 268 2.93 11.12 -11.24
C ASP A 268 3.60 11.26 -9.86
N ASP A 269 4.56 10.40 -9.57
CA ASP A 269 5.21 10.32 -8.26
C ASP A 269 5.99 11.60 -7.91
N ARG A 270 6.60 12.28 -8.89
CA ARG A 270 7.32 13.53 -8.67
C ARG A 270 6.37 14.66 -8.28
N THR A 271 5.26 14.78 -8.98
CA THR A 271 4.18 15.72 -8.63
C THR A 271 3.60 15.41 -7.26
N LEU A 272 3.36 14.12 -6.95
CA LEU A 272 2.83 13.70 -5.65
C LEU A 272 3.80 14.03 -4.51
N ALA A 273 5.10 13.79 -4.69
CA ALA A 273 6.12 14.14 -3.70
C ALA A 273 6.13 15.66 -3.43
N ALA A 274 6.01 16.48 -4.48
CA ALA A 274 5.93 17.93 -4.34
C ALA A 274 4.65 18.38 -3.63
N LEU A 275 3.51 17.74 -3.91
CA LEU A 275 2.26 18.01 -3.20
C LEU A 275 2.33 17.61 -1.72
N TYR A 276 2.98 16.50 -1.39
CA TYR A 276 3.24 16.17 0.02
C TYR A 276 4.11 17.25 0.68
N ALA A 277 5.26 17.57 0.09
CA ALA A 277 6.24 18.49 0.69
C ALA A 277 5.69 19.90 0.95
N GLU A 278 4.67 20.34 0.21
CA GLU A 278 4.01 21.63 0.34
C GLU A 278 2.78 21.61 1.25
N ALA A 279 2.27 20.42 1.62
CA ALA A 279 1.11 20.28 2.47
C ALA A 279 1.41 20.60 3.94
N GLU A 280 0.40 21.09 4.66
CA GLU A 280 0.49 21.26 6.12
C GLU A 280 0.66 19.88 6.79
N CYS A 281 -0.19 18.94 6.44
CA CYS A 281 -0.13 17.55 6.88
C CYS A 281 -0.90 16.63 5.91
N LEU A 282 -0.61 15.34 5.99
CA LEU A 282 -1.48 14.30 5.46
C LEU A 282 -2.60 14.04 6.47
N LEU A 283 -3.85 14.19 6.07
CA LEU A 283 -5.02 13.77 6.86
C LEU A 283 -5.42 12.36 6.46
N HIS A 284 -5.29 11.39 7.38
CA HIS A 284 -5.44 9.97 7.09
C HIS A 284 -6.51 9.31 7.98
N PRO A 285 -7.78 9.33 7.56
CA PRO A 285 -8.93 8.89 8.34
C PRO A 285 -9.19 7.39 8.27
N ALA A 286 -8.32 6.60 7.65
CA ALA A 286 -8.58 5.19 7.37
C ALA A 286 -8.86 4.39 8.64
N HIS A 287 -9.89 3.54 8.59
CA HIS A 287 -10.20 2.58 9.65
C HIS A 287 -9.21 1.41 9.70
N PHE A 288 -8.53 1.13 8.60
CA PHE A 288 -7.61 0.03 8.49
C PHE A 288 -6.62 0.22 7.33
N GLU A 289 -5.36 -0.07 7.60
CA GLU A 289 -4.28 -0.20 6.62
C GLU A 289 -3.43 -1.41 6.97
N GLY A 290 -3.06 -2.18 5.96
CA GLY A 290 -2.13 -3.29 6.15
C GLY A 290 -0.70 -2.82 6.40
N PHE A 291 -0.29 -1.69 5.80
CA PHE A 291 0.98 -1.02 6.09
C PHE A 291 0.81 0.50 6.24
N GLY A 292 0.32 1.19 5.23
CA GLY A 292 0.15 2.64 5.25
C GLY A 292 1.23 3.36 4.43
N LEU A 293 1.45 2.90 3.20
CA LEU A 293 2.44 3.50 2.28
C LEU A 293 2.25 5.00 2.10
N THR A 294 1.00 5.49 2.00
CA THR A 294 0.73 6.93 1.85
C THR A 294 1.19 7.75 3.06
N ALA A 295 1.08 7.19 4.27
CA ALA A 295 1.62 7.83 5.46
C ALA A 295 3.15 7.85 5.43
N LEU A 296 3.79 6.76 5.01
CA LEU A 296 5.23 6.68 4.88
C LEU A 296 5.77 7.61 3.79
N GLU A 297 5.08 7.71 2.63
CA GLU A 297 5.38 8.66 1.55
C GLU A 297 5.34 10.11 2.05
N SER A 298 4.28 10.47 2.81
CA SER A 298 4.16 11.79 3.44
C SER A 298 5.34 12.11 4.35
N LEU A 299 5.69 11.17 5.25
CA LEU A 299 6.83 11.34 6.16
C LEU A 299 8.16 11.46 5.40
N ALA A 300 8.34 10.72 4.32
CA ALA A 300 9.54 10.78 3.48
C ALA A 300 9.71 12.14 2.80
N CYS A 301 8.60 12.80 2.48
CA CYS A 301 8.59 14.18 1.96
C CYS A 301 8.65 15.26 3.06
N GLY A 302 8.86 14.87 4.33
CA GLY A 302 8.93 15.79 5.46
C GLY A 302 7.58 16.29 5.97
N THR A 303 6.48 15.67 5.57
CA THR A 303 5.12 16.11 5.89
C THR A 303 4.52 15.25 6.99
N PRO A 304 4.13 15.85 8.13
CA PRO A 304 3.52 15.14 9.25
C PRO A 304 2.19 14.50 8.89
N VAL A 305 1.79 13.52 9.69
CA VAL A 305 0.53 12.77 9.50
C VAL A 305 -0.41 13.04 10.66
N VAL A 306 -1.66 13.40 10.37
CA VAL A 306 -2.76 13.42 11.33
C VAL A 306 -3.70 12.26 10.97
N ALA A 307 -3.81 11.27 11.84
CA ALA A 307 -4.46 10.01 11.48
C ALA A 307 -5.18 9.35 12.66
N TYR A 308 -6.07 8.42 12.33
CA TYR A 308 -6.55 7.45 13.30
C TYR A 308 -5.45 6.45 13.66
N ARG A 309 -5.44 6.04 14.93
CA ARG A 309 -4.62 4.95 15.45
C ARG A 309 -5.25 3.61 15.03
N ALA A 310 -5.10 3.24 13.76
CA ALA A 310 -5.77 2.09 13.17
C ALA A 310 -4.85 1.28 12.27
N GLY A 311 -4.95 -0.05 12.36
CA GLY A 311 -4.11 -0.97 11.59
C GLY A 311 -2.61 -0.70 11.79
N ALA A 312 -1.85 -0.75 10.71
CA ALA A 312 -0.41 -0.51 10.73
C ALA A 312 -0.01 0.97 10.72
N VAL A 313 -0.96 1.91 10.61
CA VAL A 313 -0.64 3.36 10.56
C VAL A 313 0.16 3.79 11.79
N SER A 314 -0.18 3.24 12.97
CA SER A 314 0.56 3.54 14.21
C SER A 314 2.00 3.05 14.16
N GLU A 315 2.23 1.90 13.53
CA GLU A 315 3.56 1.30 13.39
C GLU A 315 4.43 2.10 12.41
N VAL A 316 3.82 2.69 11.38
CA VAL A 316 4.50 3.50 10.36
C VAL A 316 4.76 4.91 10.86
N VAL A 317 3.75 5.57 11.40
CA VAL A 317 3.83 6.99 11.78
C VAL A 317 4.65 7.20 13.05
N GLY A 318 4.47 6.33 14.05
CA GLY A 318 5.18 6.46 15.33
C GLY A 318 4.96 7.82 15.98
N ASP A 319 6.06 8.49 16.32
CA ASP A 319 6.09 9.83 16.95
C ASP A 319 6.19 10.99 15.93
N ALA A 320 6.17 10.71 14.64
CA ALA A 320 6.24 11.71 13.57
C ALA A 320 4.86 12.21 13.10
N GLY A 321 3.80 11.90 13.83
CA GLY A 321 2.45 12.34 13.53
C GLY A 321 1.57 12.45 14.78
N LEU A 322 0.38 12.99 14.58
CA LEU A 322 -0.64 13.10 15.60
C LEU A 322 -1.67 11.98 15.40
N LEU A 323 -1.59 10.97 16.25
CA LEU A 323 -2.43 9.77 16.18
C LEU A 323 -3.52 9.83 17.25
N VAL A 324 -4.77 9.67 16.84
CA VAL A 324 -5.94 9.69 17.72
C VAL A 324 -6.79 8.43 17.58
N GLU A 325 -7.50 8.06 18.62
CA GLU A 325 -8.43 6.94 18.55
C GLU A 325 -9.61 7.26 17.59
N PRO A 326 -10.11 6.28 16.82
CA PRO A 326 -11.25 6.50 15.96
C PRO A 326 -12.47 7.01 16.74
N GLY A 327 -13.02 8.13 16.31
CA GLY A 327 -14.18 8.77 16.94
C GLY A 327 -14.73 9.89 16.07
N ALA A 328 -15.96 10.30 16.32
CA ALA A 328 -16.66 11.26 15.47
C ALA A 328 -15.92 12.59 15.30
N ASP A 329 -15.35 13.11 16.38
CA ASP A 329 -14.72 14.43 16.41
C ASP A 329 -13.20 14.40 16.62
N THR A 330 -12.65 13.26 17.04
CA THR A 330 -11.25 13.16 17.49
C THR A 330 -10.25 13.56 16.40
N LEU A 331 -10.50 13.17 15.15
CA LEU A 331 -9.62 13.51 14.02
C LEU A 331 -9.72 15.00 13.68
N GLY A 332 -10.91 15.59 13.76
CA GLY A 332 -11.11 17.02 13.55
C GLY A 332 -10.44 17.87 14.62
N ASP A 333 -10.56 17.48 15.89
CA ASP A 333 -9.88 18.16 17.01
C ASP A 333 -8.36 18.05 16.89
N ALA A 334 -7.85 16.89 16.47
CA ALA A 334 -6.44 16.68 16.20
C ALA A 334 -5.94 17.56 15.06
N LEU A 335 -6.69 17.66 13.96
CA LEU A 335 -6.34 18.54 12.86
C LEU A 335 -6.31 20.00 13.27
N VAL A 336 -7.33 20.48 13.98
CA VAL A 336 -7.38 21.84 14.50
C VAL A 336 -6.19 22.12 15.43
N ARG A 337 -5.92 21.24 16.39
CA ARG A 337 -4.76 21.35 17.28
C ARG A 337 -3.45 21.43 16.51
N PHE A 338 -3.27 20.59 15.48
CA PHE A 338 -2.07 20.60 14.65
C PHE A 338 -1.89 21.94 13.92
N LEU A 339 -2.97 22.49 13.37
CA LEU A 339 -2.94 23.73 12.57
C LEU A 339 -2.77 24.99 13.46
N ASP A 340 -3.28 24.96 14.69
CA ASP A 340 -3.23 26.06 15.65
C ASP A 340 -1.93 26.08 16.50
N ASP A 341 -1.10 25.00 16.42
CA ASP A 341 0.14 24.87 17.19
C ASP A 341 1.37 24.76 16.28
N PRO A 342 1.99 25.89 15.88
CA PRO A 342 3.19 25.88 15.01
C PRO A 342 4.39 25.15 15.64
N ALA A 343 4.51 25.13 16.98
CA ALA A 343 5.59 24.42 17.65
C ALA A 343 5.43 22.91 17.51
N LEU A 344 4.20 22.39 17.67
CA LEU A 344 3.86 21.01 17.41
C LEU A 344 4.13 20.64 15.96
N ALA A 345 3.66 21.45 15.01
CA ALA A 345 3.86 21.20 13.57
C ALA A 345 5.35 21.14 13.22
N THR A 346 6.17 22.07 13.70
CA THR A 346 7.62 22.10 13.51
C THR A 346 8.29 20.85 14.09
N SER A 347 7.92 20.48 15.32
CA SER A 347 8.44 19.29 16.00
C SER A 347 8.12 17.99 15.22
N LEU A 348 6.91 17.85 14.71
CA LEU A 348 6.50 16.67 13.92
C LEU A 348 7.21 16.63 12.57
N ARG A 349 7.37 17.77 11.88
CA ARG A 349 8.14 17.87 10.63
C ARG A 349 9.60 17.45 10.81
N ALA A 350 10.24 17.89 11.88
CA ALA A 350 11.62 17.54 12.20
C ALA A 350 11.83 16.02 12.36
N ARG A 351 10.80 15.28 12.81
CA ARG A 351 10.86 13.83 13.02
C ARG A 351 10.48 13.02 11.76
N ALA A 352 9.77 13.62 10.81
CA ALA A 352 9.19 12.92 9.67
C ALA A 352 10.24 12.15 8.83
N HIS A 353 11.30 12.82 8.39
CA HIS A 353 12.36 12.19 7.60
C HIS A 353 13.10 11.11 8.38
N ALA A 354 13.41 11.34 9.65
CA ALA A 354 14.09 10.34 10.48
C ALA A 354 13.22 9.07 10.61
N ARG A 355 11.90 9.27 10.80
CA ARG A 355 10.95 8.16 10.88
C ARG A 355 10.87 7.37 9.57
N SER A 356 10.78 8.02 8.43
CA SER A 356 10.71 7.33 7.13
C SER A 356 11.96 6.49 6.84
N ARG A 357 13.15 6.94 7.24
CA ARG A 357 14.43 6.22 7.09
C ARG A 357 14.52 4.95 7.95
N ALA A 358 13.65 4.77 8.93
CA ALA A 358 13.56 3.53 9.69
C ALA A 358 13.06 2.35 8.84
N PHE A 359 12.54 2.60 7.65
CA PHE A 359 12.04 1.61 6.70
C PHE A 359 12.95 1.58 5.47
N SER A 360 13.37 0.37 5.07
CA SER A 360 14.36 0.21 3.99
C SER A 360 14.04 -1.02 3.15
N TRP A 361 14.03 -0.86 1.82
CA TRP A 361 13.89 -1.99 0.90
C TRP A 361 15.08 -2.95 0.95
N ASP A 362 16.26 -2.47 1.33
CA ASP A 362 17.42 -3.34 1.52
C ASP A 362 17.24 -4.25 2.73
N ARG A 363 16.68 -3.72 3.82
CA ARG A 363 16.32 -4.53 4.99
C ARG A 363 15.18 -5.49 4.64
N ALA A 364 14.13 -5.04 3.98
CA ALA A 364 13.03 -5.89 3.54
C ALA A 364 13.52 -7.04 2.63
N ALA A 365 14.45 -6.76 1.73
CA ALA A 365 15.07 -7.77 0.88
C ALA A 365 15.90 -8.76 1.69
N ALA A 366 16.75 -8.29 2.60
CA ALA A 366 17.58 -9.15 3.45
C ALA A 366 16.72 -10.07 4.35
N GLU A 367 15.68 -9.52 4.98
CA GLU A 367 14.74 -10.29 5.81
C GLU A 367 13.96 -11.32 4.97
N THR A 368 13.51 -10.96 3.76
CA THR A 368 12.84 -11.88 2.84
C THR A 368 13.79 -13.02 2.40
N LEU A 369 15.05 -12.71 2.08
CA LEU A 369 16.05 -13.71 1.74
C LEU A 369 16.33 -14.66 2.90
N ALA A 370 16.32 -14.16 4.14
CA ALA A 370 16.45 -15.00 5.33
C ALA A 370 15.27 -15.99 5.47
N VAL A 371 14.04 -15.54 5.17
CA VAL A 371 12.86 -16.44 5.12
C VAL A 371 13.06 -17.52 4.05
N TYR A 372 13.54 -17.18 2.85
CA TYR A 372 13.78 -18.19 1.82
C TYR A 372 14.83 -19.23 2.26
N ARG A 373 15.93 -18.78 2.85
CA ARG A 373 17.01 -19.67 3.33
C ARG A 373 16.57 -20.59 4.46
N SER A 374 15.59 -20.17 5.26
CA SER A 374 15.05 -21.02 6.34
C SER A 374 14.18 -22.16 5.83
N LEU A 375 13.79 -22.15 4.56
CA LEU A 375 12.96 -23.16 3.90
C LEU A 375 13.73 -24.04 2.91
N ALA A 376 15.05 -23.78 2.73
CA ALA A 376 15.91 -24.48 1.79
C ALA A 376 16.39 -25.84 2.28
#